data_a0c4ab8353b50cccb30f2d230114ceaf
#
_entry.id   a0c4ab8353b50cccb30f2d230114ceaf
#
_cell.length_a   1.000
_cell.length_b   1.000
_cell.length_c   1.000
_cell.angle_alpha   90.00
_cell.angle_beta   90.00
_cell.angle_gamma   90.00
#
_symmetry.space_group_name_H-M   'P 1'
#
loop_
_entity.id
_entity.type
_entity.pdbx_description
1 polymer ?
#
loop_
_entity_poly.entity_id
_entity_poly.type
_entity_poly.pdbx_seq_one_letter_code
_entity_poly.pdbx_strand_id
1 'polypeptide(L)'
;MSNAKELYDRWLAQPDLDDAIKAELVSVAGNDEAITDRFYRDLEFGTGGLRGVIGAGTNRMNLYTVRKATQGLADYLNATDLPKKVAIAHDSRHNGELFARETARVLAANGITAYMYPRLEPTPALSWAVRYLGCGAGVCVTASHNPAKYNGYKVYGADGCQITLEAAEKILAAIEKIDCFDGVRLVDYDKALADGSIVMIDDKCLNDFVQAVYDQRVGDGAGIDALKLVYTPLNGTGLECVNKLLQKLGVTHVTVVPEQEKPDGDFPTCPYPNPEIREAMQKGLELCDKVHPDLLLGTDPDCDRCGTAVPDGKGGYRLITGNEMGLILLDYICRTRLAQGTMPADPVAVTTIVSTDMATPVAKKYGVELRRTLTGFKFIGEQIGKLEAEGRADRYIFGFEESYGYLSGAHVRDKDAVNATLLVCEAAAWYAQQGKTLLDAIEALYKEFGYFRNALCSFAFEGESGMHTMQNLMKNLRANTPAEIAGYKVDSAVDYDTDGTGLPRANVLEYHLAGGHKLMVRPSGTEPKIKIYLSAVGESEAAADAVNAALAEAAAAMMKV
;
A
#
# COMPACT_ATOMS: atom_id res chain seq x y z
N MET A 1 3.99 -20.79 28.16
CA MET A 1 2.84 -21.73 28.07
C MET A 1 1.73 -21.42 29.07
N SER A 2 2.00 -21.08 30.34
CA SER A 2 0.93 -20.78 31.31
C SER A 2 -0.01 -19.63 30.89
N ASN A 3 0.53 -18.51 30.44
CA ASN A 3 -0.27 -17.33 30.08
C ASN A 3 -1.19 -17.54 28.86
N ALA A 4 -0.75 -18.22 27.83
CA ALA A 4 -1.59 -18.47 26.63
C ALA A 4 -2.79 -19.41 26.96
N LYS A 5 -2.57 -20.42 27.80
CA LYS A 5 -3.64 -21.33 28.24
C LYS A 5 -4.65 -20.61 29.14
N GLU A 6 -4.18 -19.76 30.03
CA GLU A 6 -5.06 -18.97 30.91
C GLU A 6 -5.94 -18.00 30.10
N LEU A 7 -5.39 -17.35 29.06
CA LEU A 7 -6.13 -16.49 28.14
C LEU A 7 -7.17 -17.27 27.34
N TYR A 8 -6.79 -18.44 26.81
CA TYR A 8 -7.71 -19.33 26.10
C TYR A 8 -8.91 -19.75 26.99
N ASP A 9 -8.64 -20.18 28.23
CA ASP A 9 -9.68 -20.60 29.18
C ASP A 9 -10.58 -19.41 29.56
N ARG A 10 -10.00 -18.21 29.76
CA ARG A 10 -10.75 -16.96 30.00
C ARG A 10 -11.68 -16.63 28.84
N TRP A 11 -11.23 -16.77 27.58
CA TRP A 11 -12.07 -16.51 26.42
C TRP A 11 -13.23 -17.48 26.35
N LEU A 12 -13.00 -18.77 26.52
CA LEU A 12 -14.06 -19.78 26.53
C LEU A 12 -15.08 -19.59 27.67
N ALA A 13 -14.66 -19.01 28.78
CA ALA A 13 -15.52 -18.73 29.92
C ALA A 13 -16.42 -17.51 29.74
N GLN A 14 -16.25 -16.70 28.67
CA GLN A 14 -17.09 -15.52 28.43
C GLN A 14 -18.52 -15.95 28.10
N PRO A 15 -19.54 -15.44 28.84
CA PRO A 15 -20.92 -15.87 28.64
C PRO A 15 -21.49 -15.49 27.28
N ASP A 16 -21.12 -14.31 26.78
CA ASP A 16 -21.59 -13.73 25.52
C ASP A 16 -20.53 -13.78 24.41
N LEU A 17 -19.66 -14.80 24.44
CA LEU A 17 -18.68 -15.00 23.38
C LEU A 17 -19.39 -15.33 22.07
N ASP A 18 -18.99 -14.64 20.99
CA ASP A 18 -19.49 -14.89 19.64
C ASP A 18 -19.43 -16.39 19.29
N ASP A 19 -20.50 -16.91 18.71
CA ASP A 19 -20.67 -18.35 18.47
C ASP A 19 -19.60 -18.92 17.52
N ALA A 20 -19.19 -18.17 16.49
CA ALA A 20 -18.15 -18.61 15.55
C ALA A 20 -16.78 -18.63 16.23
N ILE A 21 -16.45 -17.64 17.02
CA ILE A 21 -15.24 -17.55 17.83
C ILE A 21 -15.21 -18.70 18.85
N LYS A 22 -16.31 -18.98 19.52
CA LYS A 22 -16.44 -20.08 20.49
C LYS A 22 -16.25 -21.42 19.81
N ALA A 23 -16.88 -21.65 18.66
CA ALA A 23 -16.75 -22.89 17.90
C ALA A 23 -15.29 -23.14 17.45
N GLU A 24 -14.60 -22.09 17.00
CA GLU A 24 -13.18 -22.17 16.63
C GLU A 24 -12.31 -22.52 17.85
N LEU A 25 -12.51 -21.86 19.01
CA LEU A 25 -11.76 -22.18 20.22
C LEU A 25 -11.98 -23.62 20.67
N VAL A 26 -13.22 -24.11 20.62
CA VAL A 26 -13.54 -25.51 20.94
C VAL A 26 -12.81 -26.47 19.99
N SER A 27 -12.70 -26.13 18.71
CA SER A 27 -12.05 -26.97 17.70
C SER A 27 -10.55 -27.18 17.94
N VAL A 28 -9.90 -26.23 18.64
CA VAL A 28 -8.47 -26.32 18.97
C VAL A 28 -8.20 -26.78 20.41
N ALA A 29 -9.24 -27.22 21.13
CA ALA A 29 -9.11 -27.72 22.49
C ALA A 29 -8.12 -28.90 22.55
N GLY A 30 -7.16 -28.83 23.48
CA GLY A 30 -6.12 -29.84 23.62
C GLY A 30 -4.96 -29.77 22.62
N ASN A 31 -4.98 -28.82 21.70
CA ASN A 31 -3.84 -28.54 20.82
C ASN A 31 -3.06 -27.31 21.35
N ASP A 32 -2.03 -27.58 22.18
CA ASP A 32 -1.26 -26.54 22.85
C ASP A 32 -0.50 -25.61 21.89
N GLU A 33 -0.06 -26.12 20.74
CA GLU A 33 0.61 -25.31 19.70
C GLU A 33 -0.39 -24.33 19.09
N ALA A 34 -1.57 -24.81 18.70
CA ALA A 34 -2.62 -23.97 18.13
C ALA A 34 -3.17 -22.93 19.14
N ILE A 35 -3.23 -23.29 20.44
CA ILE A 35 -3.61 -22.36 21.51
C ILE A 35 -2.52 -21.31 21.70
N THR A 36 -1.27 -21.73 21.77
CA THR A 36 -0.14 -20.82 21.93
C THR A 36 -0.07 -19.81 20.79
N ASP A 37 -0.17 -20.25 19.55
CA ASP A 37 -0.13 -19.40 18.36
C ASP A 37 -1.23 -18.30 18.38
N ARG A 38 -2.39 -18.58 18.97
CA ARG A 38 -3.51 -17.65 19.09
C ARG A 38 -3.40 -16.67 20.26
N PHE A 39 -2.65 -17.04 21.32
CA PHE A 39 -2.69 -16.30 22.59
C PHE A 39 -1.32 -15.92 23.17
N TYR A 40 -0.20 -16.21 22.51
CA TYR A 40 1.14 -15.92 23.07
C TYR A 40 1.43 -14.41 23.20
N ARG A 41 0.68 -13.59 22.47
CA ARG A 41 0.72 -12.11 22.51
C ARG A 41 -0.60 -11.51 22.04
N ASP A 42 -0.75 -10.21 22.24
CA ASP A 42 -1.77 -9.44 21.54
C ASP A 42 -1.35 -9.16 20.10
N LEU A 43 -2.35 -8.98 19.20
CA LEU A 43 -2.11 -8.55 17.83
C LEU A 43 -1.49 -7.15 17.86
N GLU A 44 -0.32 -7.00 17.26
CA GLU A 44 0.45 -5.78 17.30
C GLU A 44 -0.23 -4.67 16.50
N PHE A 45 -0.44 -3.52 17.14
CA PHE A 45 -0.80 -2.27 16.48
C PHE A 45 0.49 -1.63 15.96
N GLY A 46 0.88 -2.00 14.74
CA GLY A 46 2.10 -1.51 14.13
C GLY A 46 2.08 0.01 13.87
N THR A 47 2.85 0.45 12.91
CA THR A 47 3.02 1.90 12.62
C THR A 47 1.80 2.60 12.01
N GLY A 48 0.66 1.94 11.91
CA GLY A 48 -0.54 2.53 11.29
C GLY A 48 -1.79 1.66 11.37
N GLY A 49 -1.83 0.64 12.24
CA GLY A 49 -2.99 -0.21 12.41
C GLY A 49 -2.66 -1.67 12.68
N LEU A 50 -3.68 -2.52 12.70
CA LEU A 50 -3.56 -3.97 12.89
C LEU A 50 -3.46 -4.70 11.55
N ARG A 51 -2.77 -5.83 11.53
CA ARG A 51 -2.82 -6.82 10.45
C ARG A 51 -2.57 -8.22 11.02
N GLY A 52 -3.43 -9.17 10.72
CA GLY A 52 -3.28 -10.52 11.21
C GLY A 52 -4.18 -11.53 10.51
N VAL A 53 -3.98 -12.79 10.86
CA VAL A 53 -4.86 -13.89 10.44
C VAL A 53 -6.22 -13.72 11.11
N ILE A 54 -7.30 -13.92 10.35
CA ILE A 54 -8.68 -13.92 10.87
C ILE A 54 -8.85 -15.15 11.76
N GLY A 55 -9.46 -14.99 12.93
CA GLY A 55 -9.77 -16.11 13.83
C GLY A 55 -9.86 -15.73 15.30
N ALA A 56 -10.05 -16.75 16.13
CA ALA A 56 -10.19 -16.61 17.57
C ALA A 56 -8.83 -16.42 18.28
N GLY A 57 -8.77 -15.50 19.23
CA GLY A 57 -7.62 -15.24 20.08
C GLY A 57 -7.11 -13.81 20.03
N THR A 58 -6.20 -13.47 20.95
CA THR A 58 -5.64 -12.12 21.08
C THR A 58 -4.66 -11.77 19.94
N ASN A 59 -3.99 -12.77 19.36
CA ASN A 59 -3.08 -12.62 18.21
C ASN A 59 -3.79 -12.89 16.87
N ARG A 60 -5.06 -12.51 16.76
CA ARG A 60 -5.90 -12.72 15.57
C ARG A 60 -6.76 -11.50 15.28
N MET A 61 -7.13 -11.33 14.00
CA MET A 61 -8.17 -10.38 13.61
C MET A 61 -9.54 -10.97 13.89
N ASN A 62 -10.26 -10.38 14.80
CA ASN A 62 -11.65 -10.71 15.14
C ASN A 62 -12.38 -9.49 15.70
N LEU A 63 -13.65 -9.65 15.97
CA LEU A 63 -14.49 -8.54 16.46
C LEU A 63 -13.98 -7.95 17.79
N TYR A 64 -13.38 -8.74 18.68
CA TYR A 64 -12.88 -8.28 19.99
C TYR A 64 -11.59 -7.46 19.84
N THR A 65 -10.67 -7.91 19.00
CA THR A 65 -9.42 -7.17 18.73
C THR A 65 -9.68 -5.88 17.97
N VAL A 66 -10.65 -5.87 17.03
CA VAL A 66 -11.10 -4.66 16.32
C VAL A 66 -11.79 -3.69 17.28
N ARG A 67 -12.68 -4.16 18.12
CA ARG A 67 -13.36 -3.34 19.15
C ARG A 67 -12.34 -2.70 20.11
N LYS A 68 -11.38 -3.48 20.60
CA LYS A 68 -10.29 -3.01 21.48
C LYS A 68 -9.47 -1.91 20.82
N ALA A 69 -9.04 -2.12 19.57
CA ALA A 69 -8.30 -1.12 18.81
C ALA A 69 -9.13 0.16 18.55
N THR A 70 -10.41 -0.01 18.26
CA THR A 70 -11.32 1.13 18.02
C THR A 70 -11.59 1.91 19.31
N GLN A 71 -11.71 1.24 20.46
CA GLN A 71 -11.83 1.94 21.74
C GLN A 71 -10.59 2.78 22.05
N GLY A 72 -9.38 2.25 21.77
CA GLY A 72 -8.14 3.02 21.92
C GLY A 72 -8.07 4.22 20.97
N LEU A 73 -8.54 4.08 19.73
CA LEU A 73 -8.68 5.19 18.79
C LEU A 73 -9.69 6.24 19.32
N ALA A 74 -10.83 5.79 19.85
CA ALA A 74 -11.84 6.67 20.41
C ALA A 74 -11.32 7.45 21.64
N ASP A 75 -10.60 6.77 22.53
CA ASP A 75 -9.98 7.39 23.70
C ASP A 75 -8.92 8.43 23.29
N TYR A 76 -8.10 8.11 22.30
CA TYR A 76 -7.14 9.06 21.72
C TYR A 76 -7.84 10.28 21.12
N LEU A 77 -8.85 10.09 20.28
CA LEU A 77 -9.61 11.20 19.69
C LEU A 77 -10.25 12.07 20.78
N ASN A 78 -10.85 11.46 21.79
CA ASN A 78 -11.51 12.18 22.87
C ASN A 78 -10.54 12.99 23.75
N ALA A 79 -9.26 12.60 23.78
CA ALA A 79 -8.19 13.33 24.46
C ALA A 79 -7.55 14.45 23.60
N THR A 80 -7.99 14.66 22.37
CA THR A 80 -7.47 15.68 21.46
C THR A 80 -8.55 16.69 21.05
N ASP A 81 -8.15 17.80 20.41
CA ASP A 81 -9.06 18.78 19.81
C ASP A 81 -9.52 18.42 18.38
N LEU A 82 -9.15 17.23 17.89
CA LEU A 82 -9.57 16.75 16.58
C LEU A 82 -11.10 16.59 16.49
N PRO A 83 -11.69 16.76 15.28
CA PRO A 83 -13.11 16.52 15.06
C PRO A 83 -13.55 15.13 15.54
N LYS A 84 -14.67 15.05 16.26
CA LYS A 84 -15.24 13.78 16.75
C LYS A 84 -16.05 13.10 15.65
N LYS A 85 -15.40 12.85 14.53
CA LYS A 85 -15.93 12.21 13.31
C LYS A 85 -14.89 11.26 12.77
N VAL A 86 -15.29 10.08 12.33
CA VAL A 86 -14.41 9.08 11.72
C VAL A 86 -15.07 8.51 10.46
N ALA A 87 -14.35 8.52 9.34
CA ALA A 87 -14.78 7.86 8.13
C ALA A 87 -14.35 6.39 8.15
N ILE A 88 -15.18 5.48 7.61
CA ILE A 88 -14.95 4.04 7.62
C ILE A 88 -15.19 3.47 6.24
N ALA A 89 -14.23 2.68 5.74
CA ALA A 89 -14.34 1.86 4.53
C ALA A 89 -13.83 0.45 4.80
N HIS A 90 -14.17 -0.48 3.92
CA HIS A 90 -13.65 -1.86 3.94
C HIS A 90 -13.50 -2.40 2.51
N ASP A 91 -12.63 -3.40 2.35
CA ASP A 91 -12.46 -4.13 1.11
C ASP A 91 -13.35 -5.39 1.03
N SER A 92 -13.08 -6.27 0.07
CA SER A 92 -13.85 -7.49 -0.20
C SER A 92 -13.56 -8.67 0.76
N ARG A 93 -12.61 -8.52 1.68
CA ARG A 93 -12.15 -9.59 2.57
C ARG A 93 -13.24 -10.08 3.53
N HIS A 94 -13.11 -11.36 3.92
CA HIS A 94 -13.97 -11.94 4.95
C HIS A 94 -14.00 -11.06 6.20
N ASN A 95 -15.18 -10.92 6.78
CA ASN A 95 -15.47 -10.07 7.95
C ASN A 95 -15.20 -8.57 7.74
N GLY A 96 -14.96 -8.08 6.51
CA GLY A 96 -14.72 -6.66 6.24
C GLY A 96 -15.87 -5.78 6.73
N GLU A 97 -17.09 -6.07 6.28
CA GLU A 97 -18.30 -5.36 6.71
C GLU A 97 -18.55 -5.50 8.21
N LEU A 98 -18.40 -6.70 8.79
CA LEU A 98 -18.56 -6.94 10.21
C LEU A 98 -17.62 -6.04 11.03
N PHE A 99 -16.34 -6.01 10.68
CA PHE A 99 -15.35 -5.21 11.41
C PHE A 99 -15.59 -3.71 11.23
N ALA A 100 -16.06 -3.26 10.06
CA ALA A 100 -16.47 -1.88 9.82
C ALA A 100 -17.67 -1.48 10.69
N ARG A 101 -18.69 -2.34 10.80
CA ARG A 101 -19.86 -2.13 11.67
C ARG A 101 -19.48 -2.09 13.14
N GLU A 102 -18.63 -3.00 13.60
CA GLU A 102 -18.13 -3.01 14.98
C GLU A 102 -17.32 -1.76 15.31
N THR A 103 -16.50 -1.30 14.36
CA THR A 103 -15.81 -0.01 14.47
C THR A 103 -16.81 1.14 14.65
N ALA A 104 -17.84 1.21 13.82
CA ALA A 104 -18.86 2.25 13.92
C ALA A 104 -19.62 2.22 15.27
N ARG A 105 -19.95 1.02 15.79
CA ARG A 105 -20.64 0.83 17.07
C ARG A 105 -19.80 1.35 18.25
N VAL A 106 -18.50 1.05 18.26
CA VAL A 106 -17.59 1.52 19.32
C VAL A 106 -17.45 3.04 19.27
N LEU A 107 -17.24 3.61 18.09
CA LEU A 107 -17.09 5.06 17.92
C LEU A 107 -18.35 5.80 18.38
N ALA A 108 -19.52 5.37 17.94
CA ALA A 108 -20.81 5.95 18.32
C ALA A 108 -21.04 5.88 19.85
N ALA A 109 -20.71 4.75 20.49
CA ALA A 109 -20.79 4.59 21.94
C ALA A 109 -19.86 5.54 22.73
N ASN A 110 -18.83 6.07 22.07
CA ASN A 110 -17.88 7.03 22.64
C ASN A 110 -18.15 8.49 22.23
N GLY A 111 -19.33 8.79 21.66
CA GLY A 111 -19.72 10.14 21.25
C GLY A 111 -19.02 10.65 19.99
N ILE A 112 -18.51 9.74 19.17
CA ILE A 112 -17.84 10.04 17.90
C ILE A 112 -18.76 9.62 16.76
N THR A 113 -19.11 10.56 15.87
CA THR A 113 -19.94 10.24 14.71
C THR A 113 -19.15 9.38 13.72
N ALA A 114 -19.68 8.19 13.41
CA ALA A 114 -19.09 7.26 12.44
C ALA A 114 -19.73 7.45 11.07
N TYR A 115 -18.95 7.89 10.10
CA TYR A 115 -19.36 7.95 8.69
C TYR A 115 -18.88 6.68 7.98
N MET A 116 -19.80 5.83 7.57
CA MET A 116 -19.46 4.53 6.97
C MET A 116 -19.95 4.45 5.52
N TYR A 117 -19.11 3.98 4.62
CA TYR A 117 -19.59 3.64 3.28
C TYR A 117 -20.59 2.47 3.34
N PRO A 118 -21.71 2.54 2.59
CA PRO A 118 -22.75 1.50 2.65
C PRO A 118 -22.34 0.18 1.97
N ARG A 119 -21.20 0.19 1.27
CA ARG A 119 -20.60 -0.95 0.58
C ARG A 119 -19.08 -0.86 0.63
N LEU A 120 -18.41 -1.89 0.13
CA LEU A 120 -16.95 -1.88 0.01
C LEU A 120 -16.48 -0.76 -0.91
N GLU A 121 -15.41 -0.05 -0.50
CA GLU A 121 -14.86 1.06 -1.26
C GLU A 121 -13.32 1.11 -1.18
N PRO A 122 -12.66 1.72 -2.18
CA PRO A 122 -11.21 1.84 -2.23
C PRO A 122 -10.58 2.57 -1.03
N THR A 123 -9.38 2.17 -0.65
CA THR A 123 -8.56 2.90 0.34
C THR A 123 -8.41 4.39 -0.01
N PRO A 124 -8.12 4.82 -1.26
CA PRO A 124 -8.06 6.25 -1.59
C PRO A 124 -9.42 6.96 -1.45
N ALA A 125 -10.55 6.28 -1.66
CA ALA A 125 -11.86 6.86 -1.38
C ALA A 125 -12.07 7.15 0.11
N LEU A 126 -11.51 6.32 1.01
CA LEU A 126 -11.48 6.64 2.45
C LEU A 126 -10.62 7.88 2.73
N SER A 127 -9.40 7.95 2.20
CA SER A 127 -8.52 9.13 2.35
C SER A 127 -9.24 10.41 1.92
N TRP A 128 -9.97 10.35 0.81
CA TRP A 128 -10.83 11.43 0.33
C TRP A 128 -11.95 11.75 1.33
N ALA A 129 -12.72 10.75 1.77
CA ALA A 129 -13.85 10.94 2.67
C ALA A 129 -13.46 11.59 4.01
N VAL A 130 -12.30 11.22 4.57
CA VAL A 130 -11.76 11.85 5.78
C VAL A 130 -11.64 13.36 5.61
N ARG A 131 -11.04 13.81 4.53
CA ARG A 131 -10.84 15.23 4.21
C ARG A 131 -12.15 15.92 3.83
N TYR A 132 -12.94 15.28 2.96
CA TYR A 132 -14.19 15.82 2.42
C TYR A 132 -15.25 16.04 3.51
N LEU A 133 -15.37 15.13 4.47
CA LEU A 133 -16.32 15.21 5.58
C LEU A 133 -15.79 15.94 6.81
N GLY A 134 -14.52 16.35 6.79
CA GLY A 134 -13.86 16.99 7.93
C GLY A 134 -13.78 16.06 9.14
N CYS A 135 -13.36 14.82 8.93
CA CYS A 135 -13.20 13.83 10.00
C CYS A 135 -11.88 14.04 10.76
N GLY A 136 -11.85 13.67 12.04
CA GLY A 136 -10.63 13.67 12.85
C GLY A 136 -9.76 12.44 12.61
N ALA A 137 -10.34 11.37 12.06
CA ALA A 137 -9.63 10.16 11.67
C ALA A 137 -10.40 9.38 10.60
N GLY A 138 -9.77 8.35 10.05
CA GLY A 138 -10.39 7.35 9.17
C GLY A 138 -9.95 5.95 9.52
N VAL A 139 -10.75 4.97 9.17
CA VAL A 139 -10.46 3.55 9.32
C VAL A 139 -10.75 2.81 8.02
N CYS A 140 -9.76 2.09 7.50
CA CYS A 140 -9.94 1.16 6.39
C CYS A 140 -9.72 -0.27 6.87
N VAL A 141 -10.76 -1.08 6.77
CA VAL A 141 -10.68 -2.51 7.10
C VAL A 141 -10.19 -3.26 5.88
N THR A 142 -8.90 -3.55 5.83
CA THR A 142 -8.22 -4.20 4.70
C THR A 142 -6.88 -4.77 5.11
N ALA A 143 -6.45 -5.84 4.45
CA ALA A 143 -5.08 -6.33 4.48
C ALA A 143 -4.37 -6.16 3.12
N SER A 144 -4.86 -5.20 2.28
CA SER A 144 -4.32 -4.92 0.94
C SER A 144 -4.24 -6.21 0.10
N HIS A 145 -3.08 -6.57 -0.39
CA HIS A 145 -2.81 -7.73 -1.25
C HIS A 145 -2.45 -9.03 -0.51
N ASN A 146 -2.60 -9.09 0.81
CA ASN A 146 -2.30 -10.33 1.55
C ASN A 146 -3.30 -11.46 1.19
N PRO A 147 -2.95 -12.75 1.41
CA PRO A 147 -3.87 -13.86 1.23
C PRO A 147 -5.21 -13.74 1.96
N ALA A 148 -6.22 -14.49 1.51
CA ALA A 148 -7.60 -14.49 2.01
C ALA A 148 -7.74 -14.63 3.54
N LYS A 149 -6.84 -15.42 4.16
CA LYS A 149 -6.86 -15.65 5.61
C LYS A 149 -6.52 -14.43 6.47
N TYR A 150 -6.03 -13.33 5.86
CA TYR A 150 -5.66 -12.10 6.56
C TYR A 150 -6.76 -11.04 6.43
N ASN A 151 -6.91 -10.24 7.48
CA ASN A 151 -7.54 -8.93 7.41
C ASN A 151 -6.71 -7.92 8.21
N GLY A 152 -7.11 -6.66 8.19
CA GLY A 152 -6.40 -5.59 8.86
C GLY A 152 -7.33 -4.42 9.21
N TYR A 153 -6.75 -3.44 9.89
CA TYR A 153 -7.42 -2.24 10.38
C TYR A 153 -6.42 -1.09 10.26
N LYS A 154 -6.45 -0.37 9.13
CA LYS A 154 -5.58 0.79 8.87
C LYS A 154 -6.21 2.05 9.45
N VAL A 155 -5.43 2.87 10.16
CA VAL A 155 -5.88 4.15 10.72
C VAL A 155 -5.29 5.33 9.96
N TYR A 156 -6.14 6.31 9.66
CA TYR A 156 -5.81 7.54 8.94
C TYR A 156 -6.05 8.75 9.84
N GLY A 157 -5.21 9.78 9.72
CA GLY A 157 -5.34 11.05 10.40
C GLY A 157 -6.32 12.00 9.70
N ALA A 158 -6.59 13.15 10.31
CA ALA A 158 -7.50 14.17 9.79
C ALA A 158 -7.09 14.74 8.41
N ASP A 159 -5.82 14.62 8.06
CA ASP A 159 -5.28 15.00 6.75
C ASP A 159 -5.54 13.97 5.64
N GLY A 160 -6.11 12.82 5.98
CA GLY A 160 -6.34 11.71 5.06
C GLY A 160 -5.09 10.86 4.79
N CYS A 161 -3.98 11.10 5.48
CA CYS A 161 -2.78 10.28 5.45
C CYS A 161 -2.86 9.16 6.50
N GLN A 162 -2.25 8.01 6.24
CA GLN A 162 -2.08 7.02 7.31
C GLN A 162 -1.31 7.64 8.48
N ILE A 163 -1.75 7.36 9.71
CA ILE A 163 -1.26 8.07 10.92
C ILE A 163 0.27 8.06 11.05
N THR A 164 0.80 9.13 11.64
CA THR A 164 2.22 9.28 11.99
C THR A 164 2.64 8.28 13.08
N LEU A 165 3.94 8.10 13.25
CA LEU A 165 4.49 7.24 14.31
C LEU A 165 4.05 7.73 15.71
N GLU A 166 4.08 9.05 15.94
CA GLU A 166 3.65 9.65 17.22
C GLU A 166 2.17 9.38 17.53
N ALA A 167 1.27 9.52 16.55
CA ALA A 167 -0.14 9.21 16.73
C ALA A 167 -0.35 7.71 16.98
N ALA A 168 0.37 6.85 16.25
CA ALA A 168 0.33 5.40 16.45
C ALA A 168 0.76 4.99 17.86
N GLU A 169 1.84 5.56 18.39
CA GLU A 169 2.30 5.31 19.76
C GLU A 169 1.26 5.73 20.81
N LYS A 170 0.63 6.89 20.64
CA LYS A 170 -0.42 7.36 21.56
C LYS A 170 -1.67 6.47 21.54
N ILE A 171 -2.09 6.02 20.35
CA ILE A 171 -3.21 5.09 20.19
C ILE A 171 -2.84 3.73 20.80
N LEU A 172 -1.66 3.20 20.55
CA LEU A 172 -1.19 1.95 21.13
C LEU A 172 -1.19 2.02 22.67
N ALA A 173 -0.66 3.10 23.25
CA ALA A 173 -0.65 3.31 24.69
C ALA A 173 -2.07 3.39 25.31
N ALA A 174 -3.08 3.79 24.53
CA ALA A 174 -4.47 3.70 24.94
C ALA A 174 -4.99 2.25 24.83
N ILE A 175 -4.73 1.55 23.73
CA ILE A 175 -5.15 0.16 23.49
C ILE A 175 -4.64 -0.78 24.59
N GLU A 176 -3.39 -0.64 25.03
CA GLU A 176 -2.77 -1.49 26.05
C GLU A 176 -3.49 -1.47 27.41
N LYS A 177 -4.21 -0.39 27.69
CA LYS A 177 -4.99 -0.23 28.95
C LYS A 177 -6.38 -0.86 28.90
N ILE A 178 -6.83 -1.30 27.72
CA ILE A 178 -8.18 -1.74 27.46
C ILE A 178 -8.27 -3.26 27.56
N ASP A 179 -9.18 -3.75 28.39
CA ASP A 179 -9.59 -5.15 28.33
C ASP A 179 -10.55 -5.36 27.15
N CYS A 180 -10.36 -6.44 26.39
CA CYS A 180 -11.13 -6.68 25.16
C CYS A 180 -12.62 -7.01 25.40
N PHE A 181 -13.00 -7.42 26.62
CA PHE A 181 -14.38 -7.72 26.98
C PHE A 181 -15.00 -6.58 27.79
N ASP A 182 -14.38 -6.20 28.89
CA ASP A 182 -14.95 -5.27 29.86
C ASP A 182 -14.61 -3.80 29.62
N GLY A 183 -13.56 -3.53 28.82
CA GLY A 183 -13.04 -2.18 28.56
C GLY A 183 -13.64 -1.46 27.35
N VAL A 184 -14.53 -2.11 26.58
CA VAL A 184 -15.06 -1.58 25.32
C VAL A 184 -16.51 -1.16 25.47
N ARG A 185 -16.85 0.06 25.02
CA ARG A 185 -18.22 0.57 24.96
C ARG A 185 -18.85 0.23 23.62
N LEU A 186 -20.08 -0.23 23.63
CA LEU A 186 -20.84 -0.59 22.45
C LEU A 186 -22.24 0.02 22.48
N VAL A 187 -22.72 0.43 21.31
CA VAL A 187 -24.11 0.83 21.10
C VAL A 187 -24.78 -0.18 20.16
N ASP A 188 -26.11 -0.25 20.25
CA ASP A 188 -26.90 -0.97 19.25
C ASP A 188 -26.77 -0.28 17.87
N TYR A 189 -26.45 -1.05 16.83
CA TYR A 189 -26.16 -0.51 15.50
C TYR A 189 -27.37 0.22 14.89
N ASP A 190 -28.56 -0.40 14.97
CA ASP A 190 -29.76 0.17 14.33
C ASP A 190 -30.25 1.43 15.08
N LYS A 191 -30.09 1.47 16.40
CA LYS A 191 -30.35 2.70 17.18
C LYS A 191 -29.37 3.81 16.80
N ALA A 192 -28.09 3.51 16.65
CA ALA A 192 -27.08 4.49 16.28
C ALA A 192 -27.26 5.01 14.83
N LEU A 193 -27.79 4.20 13.93
CA LEU A 193 -28.23 4.65 12.61
C LEU A 193 -29.45 5.57 12.71
N ALA A 194 -30.42 5.20 13.54
CA ALA A 194 -31.66 5.97 13.68
C ALA A 194 -31.44 7.34 14.34
N ASP A 195 -30.51 7.46 15.28
CA ASP A 195 -30.18 8.71 15.98
C ASP A 195 -29.09 9.55 15.31
N GLY A 196 -28.48 9.05 14.22
CA GLY A 196 -27.47 9.76 13.44
C GLY A 196 -26.05 9.69 14.03
N SER A 197 -25.80 8.87 15.05
CA SER A 197 -24.45 8.59 15.56
C SER A 197 -23.62 7.77 14.57
N ILE A 198 -24.31 6.96 13.74
CA ILE A 198 -23.74 6.31 12.55
C ILE A 198 -24.45 6.91 11.32
N VAL A 199 -23.67 7.36 10.34
CA VAL A 199 -24.16 8.01 9.12
C VAL A 199 -23.61 7.26 7.91
N MET A 200 -24.49 6.87 6.99
CA MET A 200 -24.04 6.32 5.70
C MET A 200 -23.53 7.43 4.80
N ILE A 201 -22.33 7.25 4.28
CA ILE A 201 -21.74 8.15 3.28
C ILE A 201 -22.53 8.01 1.98
N ASP A 202 -22.94 9.12 1.41
CA ASP A 202 -23.72 9.14 0.17
C ASP A 202 -22.85 8.95 -1.08
N ASP A 203 -23.50 8.59 -2.19
CA ASP A 203 -22.84 8.40 -3.47
C ASP A 203 -22.19 9.69 -4.01
N LYS A 204 -22.62 10.87 -3.52
CA LYS A 204 -22.02 12.14 -3.92
C LYS A 204 -20.56 12.21 -3.49
N CYS A 205 -20.22 11.76 -2.27
CA CYS A 205 -18.84 11.74 -1.79
C CYS A 205 -17.94 10.90 -2.71
N LEU A 206 -18.40 9.71 -3.14
CA LEU A 206 -17.65 8.85 -4.06
C LEU A 206 -17.55 9.45 -5.46
N ASN A 207 -18.62 10.03 -5.97
CA ASN A 207 -18.63 10.69 -7.27
C ASN A 207 -17.71 11.92 -7.30
N ASP A 208 -17.66 12.69 -6.21
CA ASP A 208 -16.75 13.83 -6.06
C ASP A 208 -15.28 13.36 -5.94
N PHE A 209 -15.02 12.20 -5.33
CA PHE A 209 -13.70 11.55 -5.36
C PHE A 209 -13.28 11.24 -6.79
N VAL A 210 -14.13 10.53 -7.56
CA VAL A 210 -13.82 10.20 -8.96
C VAL A 210 -13.66 11.47 -9.81
N GLN A 211 -14.41 12.54 -9.50
CA GLN A 211 -14.24 13.83 -10.16
C GLN A 211 -12.88 14.47 -9.81
N ALA A 212 -12.49 14.43 -8.52
CA ALA A 212 -11.20 14.95 -8.10
C ALA A 212 -10.03 14.18 -8.74
N VAL A 213 -10.17 12.87 -8.93
CA VAL A 213 -9.21 12.07 -9.70
C VAL A 213 -9.18 12.52 -11.17
N TYR A 214 -10.34 12.65 -11.80
CA TYR A 214 -10.46 13.10 -13.20
C TYR A 214 -9.83 14.48 -13.42
N ASP A 215 -9.91 15.37 -12.45
CA ASP A 215 -9.32 16.72 -12.48
C ASP A 215 -7.78 16.70 -12.41
N GLN A 216 -7.16 15.54 -12.06
CA GLN A 216 -5.71 15.36 -12.10
C GLN A 216 -5.15 15.06 -13.49
N ARG A 217 -5.95 15.10 -14.53
CA ARG A 217 -5.48 14.94 -15.92
C ARG A 217 -4.33 15.88 -16.22
N VAL A 218 -3.36 15.36 -16.94
CA VAL A 218 -2.17 16.10 -17.34
C VAL A 218 -2.22 16.46 -18.82
N GLY A 219 -2.69 15.52 -19.65
CA GLY A 219 -2.82 15.67 -21.09
C GLY A 219 -4.14 16.29 -21.52
N ASP A 220 -4.30 16.47 -22.84
CA ASP A 220 -5.54 16.90 -23.47
C ASP A 220 -6.55 15.74 -23.71
N GLY A 221 -6.11 14.50 -23.40
CA GLY A 221 -6.91 13.30 -23.59
C GLY A 221 -7.01 12.81 -25.04
N ALA A 222 -6.25 13.38 -25.95
CA ALA A 222 -6.32 13.01 -27.36
C ALA A 222 -5.97 11.51 -27.56
N GLY A 223 -6.87 10.78 -28.27
CA GLY A 223 -6.70 9.35 -28.57
C GLY A 223 -6.99 8.39 -27.41
N ILE A 224 -7.38 8.88 -26.24
CA ILE A 224 -7.68 8.03 -25.09
C ILE A 224 -8.95 7.19 -25.31
N ASP A 225 -9.88 7.69 -26.09
CA ASP A 225 -11.14 7.03 -26.49
C ASP A 225 -10.91 5.81 -27.42
N ALA A 226 -9.79 5.78 -28.11
CA ALA A 226 -9.41 4.66 -28.98
C ALA A 226 -8.78 3.48 -28.22
N LEU A 227 -8.38 3.66 -26.96
CA LEU A 227 -7.74 2.62 -26.17
C LEU A 227 -8.66 1.43 -25.93
N LYS A 228 -8.10 0.22 -26.11
CA LYS A 228 -8.73 -1.05 -25.76
C LYS A 228 -8.09 -1.58 -24.48
N LEU A 229 -8.89 -1.78 -23.45
CA LEU A 229 -8.42 -2.21 -22.14
C LEU A 229 -8.97 -3.58 -21.76
N VAL A 230 -8.13 -4.38 -21.14
CA VAL A 230 -8.55 -5.42 -20.22
C VAL A 230 -8.32 -4.90 -18.80
N TYR A 231 -9.32 -5.04 -17.93
CA TYR A 231 -9.24 -4.61 -16.55
C TYR A 231 -9.60 -5.73 -15.57
N THR A 232 -8.83 -5.87 -14.50
CA THR A 232 -9.18 -6.74 -13.38
C THR A 232 -9.10 -5.99 -12.05
N PRO A 233 -10.20 -5.99 -11.27
CA PRO A 233 -10.20 -5.50 -9.89
C PRO A 233 -9.63 -6.54 -8.90
N LEU A 234 -9.16 -7.70 -9.35
CA LEU A 234 -8.69 -8.83 -8.51
C LEU A 234 -9.66 -9.17 -7.38
N ASN A 235 -10.96 -9.29 -7.69
CA ASN A 235 -12.04 -9.51 -6.74
C ASN A 235 -12.15 -8.46 -5.61
N GLY A 236 -11.60 -7.26 -5.82
CA GLY A 236 -11.53 -6.17 -4.86
C GLY A 236 -12.55 -5.05 -5.11
N THR A 237 -12.20 -3.83 -4.63
CA THR A 237 -13.08 -2.65 -4.58
C THR A 237 -13.03 -1.77 -5.83
N GLY A 238 -12.06 -1.99 -6.74
CA GLY A 238 -11.74 -1.02 -7.78
C GLY A 238 -12.79 -0.84 -8.88
N LEU A 239 -13.68 -1.83 -9.09
CA LEU A 239 -14.53 -1.91 -10.29
C LEU A 239 -15.37 -0.66 -10.51
N GLU A 240 -16.06 -0.16 -9.48
CA GLU A 240 -16.97 0.97 -9.61
C GLU A 240 -16.22 2.27 -9.92
N CYS A 241 -15.21 2.61 -9.14
CA CYS A 241 -14.45 3.85 -9.29
C CYS A 241 -13.68 3.90 -10.61
N VAL A 242 -13.02 2.79 -10.98
CA VAL A 242 -12.27 2.69 -12.25
C VAL A 242 -13.20 2.79 -13.45
N ASN A 243 -14.33 2.09 -13.45
CA ASN A 243 -15.30 2.19 -14.57
C ASN A 243 -15.89 3.60 -14.69
N LYS A 244 -16.26 4.25 -13.57
CA LYS A 244 -16.73 5.65 -13.59
C LYS A 244 -15.67 6.59 -14.15
N LEU A 245 -14.40 6.41 -13.79
CA LEU A 245 -13.30 7.20 -14.32
C LEU A 245 -13.11 6.95 -15.82
N LEU A 246 -13.05 5.69 -16.28
CA LEU A 246 -12.87 5.33 -17.68
C LEU A 246 -14.02 5.88 -18.56
N GLN A 247 -15.26 5.84 -18.06
CA GLN A 247 -16.41 6.46 -18.74
C GLN A 247 -16.23 7.98 -18.86
N LYS A 248 -15.78 8.67 -17.81
CA LYS A 248 -15.49 10.11 -17.87
C LYS A 248 -14.38 10.45 -18.86
N LEU A 249 -13.39 9.56 -19.02
CA LEU A 249 -12.30 9.70 -19.99
C LEU A 249 -12.74 9.39 -21.44
N GLY A 250 -13.94 8.85 -21.64
CA GLY A 250 -14.41 8.41 -22.94
C GLY A 250 -13.88 7.05 -23.39
N VAL A 251 -13.22 6.29 -22.52
CA VAL A 251 -12.75 4.93 -22.82
C VAL A 251 -13.94 3.98 -22.79
N THR A 252 -14.35 3.49 -23.96
CA THR A 252 -15.54 2.64 -24.11
C THR A 252 -15.20 1.17 -24.39
N HIS A 253 -13.98 0.88 -24.81
CA HIS A 253 -13.53 -0.47 -25.13
C HIS A 253 -12.84 -1.12 -23.93
N VAL A 254 -13.62 -1.42 -22.88
CA VAL A 254 -13.14 -2.04 -21.66
C VAL A 254 -13.71 -3.45 -21.54
N THR A 255 -12.85 -4.46 -21.41
CA THR A 255 -13.23 -5.83 -21.13
C THR A 255 -12.76 -6.17 -19.71
N VAL A 256 -13.71 -6.40 -18.79
CA VAL A 256 -13.40 -6.80 -17.42
C VAL A 256 -13.16 -8.31 -17.38
N VAL A 257 -12.19 -8.76 -16.59
CA VAL A 257 -11.90 -10.20 -16.37
C VAL A 257 -13.07 -10.83 -15.59
N PRO A 258 -13.87 -11.72 -16.22
CA PRO A 258 -15.14 -12.18 -15.62
C PRO A 258 -14.96 -12.91 -14.28
N GLU A 259 -13.89 -13.70 -14.13
CA GLU A 259 -13.63 -14.48 -12.94
C GLU A 259 -13.17 -13.62 -11.75
N GLN A 260 -12.75 -12.38 -12.00
CA GLN A 260 -12.20 -11.47 -11.00
C GLN A 260 -13.05 -10.19 -10.84
N GLU A 261 -14.13 -10.05 -11.59
CA GLU A 261 -14.99 -8.87 -11.60
C GLU A 261 -15.71 -8.65 -10.26
N LYS A 262 -16.30 -9.72 -9.72
CA LYS A 262 -17.09 -9.64 -8.49
C LYS A 262 -16.19 -9.66 -7.26
N PRO A 263 -16.48 -8.82 -6.25
CA PRO A 263 -15.81 -8.89 -4.97
C PRO A 263 -15.90 -10.29 -4.36
N ASP A 264 -14.77 -10.85 -3.96
CA ASP A 264 -14.70 -12.18 -3.34
C ASP A 264 -13.50 -12.27 -2.40
N GLY A 265 -13.77 -12.47 -1.11
CA GLY A 265 -12.74 -12.55 -0.07
C GLY A 265 -11.88 -13.82 -0.11
N ASP A 266 -12.28 -14.85 -0.87
CA ASP A 266 -11.49 -16.06 -1.07
C ASP A 266 -10.41 -15.90 -2.14
N PHE A 267 -10.51 -14.88 -3.01
CA PHE A 267 -9.60 -14.67 -4.15
C PHE A 267 -9.33 -15.95 -4.94
N PRO A 268 -10.36 -16.62 -5.48
CA PRO A 268 -10.28 -18.02 -5.94
C PRO A 268 -9.32 -18.22 -7.12
N THR A 269 -9.03 -17.17 -7.87
CA THR A 269 -8.15 -17.25 -9.04
C THR A 269 -6.72 -16.75 -8.75
N CYS A 270 -6.50 -16.11 -7.61
CA CYS A 270 -5.17 -15.62 -7.23
C CYS A 270 -5.01 -15.54 -5.69
N PRO A 271 -4.40 -16.59 -5.07
CA PRO A 271 -4.21 -16.67 -3.62
C PRO A 271 -3.45 -15.48 -3.01
N TYR A 272 -2.66 -14.76 -3.82
CA TYR A 272 -1.98 -13.51 -3.50
C TYR A 272 -2.47 -12.44 -4.48
N PRO A 273 -3.53 -11.67 -4.16
CA PRO A 273 -4.12 -10.69 -5.07
C PRO A 273 -3.27 -9.42 -5.19
N ASN A 274 -2.02 -9.60 -5.62
CA ASN A 274 -1.02 -8.55 -5.78
C ASN A 274 -0.69 -8.35 -7.26
N PRO A 275 -1.04 -7.22 -7.88
CA PRO A 275 -0.78 -6.98 -9.30
C PRO A 275 0.71 -6.88 -9.68
N GLU A 276 1.62 -6.91 -8.69
CA GLU A 276 3.07 -7.02 -8.93
C GLU A 276 3.47 -8.42 -9.43
N ILE A 277 2.70 -9.46 -9.08
CA ILE A 277 3.04 -10.83 -9.43
C ILE A 277 2.25 -11.32 -10.65
N ARG A 278 2.94 -12.02 -11.52
CA ARG A 278 2.38 -12.50 -12.79
C ARG A 278 1.18 -13.42 -12.58
N GLU A 279 1.21 -14.26 -11.55
CA GLU A 279 0.15 -15.21 -11.22
C GLU A 279 -1.18 -14.51 -10.91
N ALA A 280 -1.15 -13.35 -10.26
CA ALA A 280 -2.36 -12.56 -9.99
C ALA A 280 -2.96 -12.00 -11.28
N MET A 281 -2.10 -11.61 -12.22
CA MET A 281 -2.49 -11.04 -13.52
C MET A 281 -2.82 -12.10 -14.57
N GLN A 282 -2.65 -13.41 -14.26
CA GLN A 282 -2.72 -14.51 -15.23
C GLN A 282 -4.06 -14.54 -15.97
N LYS A 283 -5.19 -14.39 -15.28
CA LYS A 283 -6.53 -14.36 -15.92
C LYS A 283 -6.69 -13.20 -16.88
N GLY A 284 -6.15 -12.05 -16.52
CA GLY A 284 -6.08 -10.88 -17.42
C GLY A 284 -5.22 -11.15 -18.64
N LEU A 285 -4.05 -11.76 -18.48
CA LEU A 285 -3.16 -12.12 -19.60
C LEU A 285 -3.80 -13.13 -20.53
N GLU A 286 -4.47 -14.17 -20.01
CA GLU A 286 -5.24 -15.14 -20.81
C GLU A 286 -6.38 -14.48 -21.62
N LEU A 287 -7.00 -13.44 -21.07
CA LEU A 287 -8.01 -12.66 -21.78
C LEU A 287 -7.37 -11.75 -22.84
N CYS A 288 -6.20 -11.17 -22.56
CA CYS A 288 -5.46 -10.38 -23.53
C CYS A 288 -5.10 -11.18 -24.80
N ASP A 289 -4.75 -12.44 -24.68
CA ASP A 289 -4.47 -13.34 -25.81
C ASP A 289 -5.71 -13.54 -26.72
N LYS A 290 -6.90 -13.29 -26.20
CA LYS A 290 -8.17 -13.44 -26.94
C LYS A 290 -8.67 -12.13 -27.56
N VAL A 291 -8.52 -11.00 -26.84
CA VAL A 291 -9.15 -9.72 -27.23
C VAL A 291 -8.13 -8.70 -27.73
N HIS A 292 -6.83 -8.98 -27.59
CA HIS A 292 -5.71 -8.15 -28.06
C HIS A 292 -5.85 -6.67 -27.68
N PRO A 293 -5.90 -6.33 -26.37
CA PRO A 293 -6.00 -4.95 -25.90
C PRO A 293 -4.64 -4.21 -26.04
N ASP A 294 -4.71 -2.89 -25.94
CA ASP A 294 -3.53 -2.04 -25.85
C ASP A 294 -2.91 -2.08 -24.42
N LEU A 295 -3.78 -2.27 -23.40
CA LEU A 295 -3.40 -2.33 -21.99
C LEU A 295 -4.16 -3.41 -21.24
N LEU A 296 -3.47 -4.11 -20.32
CA LEU A 296 -4.08 -4.80 -19.18
C LEU A 296 -3.78 -3.98 -17.92
N LEU A 297 -4.82 -3.65 -17.17
CA LEU A 297 -4.74 -3.00 -15.87
C LEU A 297 -5.26 -3.95 -14.78
N GLY A 298 -4.58 -4.00 -13.65
CA GLY A 298 -5.03 -4.75 -12.47
C GLY A 298 -4.85 -3.92 -11.20
N THR A 299 -5.90 -3.87 -10.37
CA THR A 299 -5.85 -3.21 -9.06
C THR A 299 -5.94 -4.23 -7.95
N ASP A 300 -5.22 -4.01 -6.84
CA ASP A 300 -5.29 -4.88 -5.67
C ASP A 300 -6.63 -4.71 -4.92
N PRO A 301 -6.96 -5.57 -3.93
CA PRO A 301 -8.29 -5.59 -3.32
C PRO A 301 -8.77 -4.28 -2.73
N ASP A 302 -7.91 -3.47 -2.14
CA ASP A 302 -8.23 -2.14 -1.62
C ASP A 302 -7.92 -1.00 -2.59
N CYS A 303 -7.60 -1.34 -3.85
CA CYS A 303 -7.45 -0.43 -4.98
C CYS A 303 -6.48 0.73 -4.72
N ASP A 304 -5.38 0.44 -4.03
CA ASP A 304 -4.31 1.41 -3.80
C ASP A 304 -3.08 1.17 -4.70
N ARG A 305 -2.98 0.00 -5.39
CA ARG A 305 -1.93 -0.36 -6.35
C ARG A 305 -2.48 -0.65 -7.72
N CYS A 306 -1.72 -0.30 -8.76
CA CYS A 306 -2.08 -0.54 -10.16
C CYS A 306 -0.94 -1.24 -10.90
N GLY A 307 -1.18 -2.49 -11.32
CA GLY A 307 -0.31 -3.25 -12.21
C GLY A 307 -0.72 -3.05 -13.67
N THR A 308 0.27 -3.05 -14.57
CA THR A 308 0.05 -2.82 -16.00
C THR A 308 0.81 -3.84 -16.83
N ALA A 309 0.16 -4.39 -17.87
CA ALA A 309 0.85 -5.12 -18.92
C ALA A 309 0.51 -4.53 -20.29
N VAL A 310 1.44 -4.61 -21.20
CA VAL A 310 1.33 -4.10 -22.58
C VAL A 310 1.83 -5.15 -23.58
N PRO A 311 1.40 -5.08 -24.86
CA PRO A 311 1.94 -5.95 -25.91
C PRO A 311 3.46 -5.88 -25.97
N ASP A 312 4.13 -7.04 -26.04
CA ASP A 312 5.60 -7.15 -26.04
C ASP A 312 6.21 -7.08 -27.44
N GLY A 313 5.39 -6.92 -28.48
CA GLY A 313 5.81 -6.94 -29.88
C GLY A 313 6.21 -8.33 -30.41
N LYS A 314 6.09 -9.38 -29.58
CA LYS A 314 6.43 -10.77 -29.92
C LYS A 314 5.22 -11.69 -29.90
N GLY A 315 4.03 -11.13 -29.73
CA GLY A 315 2.74 -11.83 -29.67
C GLY A 315 2.25 -12.16 -28.26
N GLY A 316 2.92 -11.66 -27.23
CA GLY A 316 2.53 -11.77 -25.83
C GLY A 316 2.40 -10.41 -25.14
N TYR A 317 2.35 -10.45 -23.80
CA TYR A 317 2.26 -9.25 -22.95
C TYR A 317 3.37 -9.24 -21.90
N ARG A 318 3.99 -8.08 -21.72
CA ARG A 318 4.98 -7.80 -20.70
C ARG A 318 4.38 -6.98 -19.58
N LEU A 319 4.54 -7.46 -18.35
CA LEU A 319 4.28 -6.68 -17.14
C LEU A 319 5.33 -5.57 -17.00
N ILE A 320 4.88 -4.35 -16.78
CA ILE A 320 5.74 -3.21 -16.47
C ILE A 320 5.92 -3.17 -14.95
N THR A 321 7.16 -3.09 -14.48
CA THR A 321 7.45 -3.01 -13.04
C THR A 321 7.02 -1.67 -12.45
N GLY A 322 6.81 -1.62 -11.12
CA GLY A 322 6.44 -0.37 -10.44
C GLY A 322 7.46 0.75 -10.63
N ASN A 323 8.75 0.40 -10.64
CA ASN A 323 9.82 1.37 -10.94
C ASN A 323 9.76 1.87 -12.38
N GLU A 324 9.58 0.99 -13.36
CA GLU A 324 9.47 1.39 -14.77
C GLU A 324 8.26 2.28 -15.00
N MET A 325 7.09 1.90 -14.46
CA MET A 325 5.87 2.71 -14.59
C MET A 325 6.03 4.06 -13.89
N GLY A 326 6.62 4.10 -12.68
CA GLY A 326 6.92 5.35 -11.99
C GLY A 326 7.78 6.31 -12.82
N LEU A 327 8.79 5.79 -13.51
CA LEU A 327 9.65 6.57 -14.42
C LEU A 327 8.90 7.05 -15.67
N ILE A 328 8.11 6.17 -16.31
CA ILE A 328 7.29 6.52 -17.48
C ILE A 328 6.32 7.65 -17.12
N LEU A 329 5.62 7.52 -16.00
CA LEU A 329 4.65 8.53 -15.56
C LEU A 329 5.33 9.84 -15.16
N LEU A 330 6.48 9.80 -14.48
CA LEU A 330 7.24 11.00 -14.15
C LEU A 330 7.68 11.75 -15.42
N ASP A 331 8.25 11.04 -16.41
CA ASP A 331 8.65 11.62 -17.69
C ASP A 331 7.45 12.18 -18.45
N TYR A 332 6.35 11.43 -18.54
CA TYR A 332 5.11 11.85 -19.20
C TYR A 332 4.54 13.13 -18.58
N ILE A 333 4.39 13.16 -17.25
CA ILE A 333 3.85 14.32 -16.52
C ILE A 333 4.73 15.56 -16.76
N CYS A 334 6.05 15.41 -16.63
CA CYS A 334 6.98 16.52 -16.82
C CYS A 334 6.95 17.06 -18.25
N ARG A 335 7.04 16.19 -19.26
CA ARG A 335 6.97 16.60 -20.67
C ARG A 335 5.69 17.34 -21.00
N THR A 336 4.57 16.75 -20.59
CA THR A 336 3.25 17.30 -20.94
C THR A 336 3.02 18.64 -20.26
N ARG A 337 3.32 18.75 -18.96
CA ARG A 337 3.20 20.02 -18.23
C ARG A 337 4.10 21.12 -18.79
N LEU A 338 5.33 20.79 -19.17
CA LEU A 338 6.24 21.77 -19.81
C LEU A 338 5.72 22.20 -21.18
N ALA A 339 5.25 21.27 -22.00
CA ALA A 339 4.71 21.57 -23.34
C ALA A 339 3.46 22.46 -23.26
N GLN A 340 2.65 22.30 -22.22
CA GLN A 340 1.42 23.08 -22.00
C GLN A 340 1.64 24.35 -21.17
N GLY A 341 2.84 24.58 -20.61
CA GLY A 341 3.10 25.70 -19.71
C GLY A 341 2.38 25.58 -18.36
N THR A 342 2.03 24.37 -17.92
CA THR A 342 1.32 24.08 -16.67
C THR A 342 2.24 23.52 -15.57
N MET A 343 3.55 23.47 -15.81
CA MET A 343 4.50 23.09 -14.77
C MET A 343 4.52 24.12 -13.66
N PRO A 344 4.29 23.75 -12.38
CA PRO A 344 4.36 24.70 -11.28
C PRO A 344 5.79 25.23 -11.10
N ALA A 345 5.91 26.39 -10.43
CA ALA A 345 7.22 26.86 -9.99
C ALA A 345 7.78 25.93 -8.91
N ASP A 346 9.06 25.57 -9.02
CA ASP A 346 9.76 24.68 -8.09
C ASP A 346 9.03 23.33 -7.89
N PRO A 347 8.77 22.56 -8.96
CA PRO A 347 7.98 21.32 -8.88
C PRO A 347 8.68 20.28 -8.01
N VAL A 348 7.89 19.50 -7.29
CA VAL A 348 8.35 18.42 -6.39
C VAL A 348 7.77 17.08 -6.84
N ALA A 349 8.64 16.09 -7.00
CA ALA A 349 8.27 14.68 -7.06
C ALA A 349 8.81 13.95 -5.81
N VAL A 350 8.13 12.89 -5.38
CA VAL A 350 8.50 12.14 -4.18
C VAL A 350 8.56 10.66 -4.48
N THR A 351 9.62 9.98 -4.01
CA THR A 351 9.73 8.53 -4.08
C THR A 351 10.45 7.99 -2.84
N THR A 352 10.57 6.66 -2.73
CA THR A 352 11.21 6.05 -1.56
C THR A 352 12.70 5.81 -1.76
N ILE A 353 13.42 5.57 -0.65
CA ILE A 353 14.85 5.21 -0.68
C ILE A 353 15.12 3.88 -1.39
N VAL A 354 14.11 2.97 -1.46
CA VAL A 354 14.24 1.66 -2.11
C VAL A 354 13.75 1.66 -3.56
N SER A 355 13.10 2.73 -4.01
CA SER A 355 12.70 2.90 -5.41
C SER A 355 13.91 3.23 -6.29
N THR A 356 13.76 3.07 -7.61
CA THR A 356 14.86 3.21 -8.56
C THR A 356 15.61 4.53 -8.46
N ASP A 357 16.94 4.47 -8.53
CA ASP A 357 17.80 5.66 -8.52
C ASP A 357 17.75 6.44 -9.85
N MET A 358 17.26 5.82 -10.93
CA MET A 358 17.04 6.47 -12.21
C MET A 358 16.06 7.65 -12.11
N ALA A 359 15.18 7.68 -11.08
CA ALA A 359 14.31 8.83 -10.84
C ALA A 359 15.09 10.14 -10.63
N THR A 360 16.32 10.07 -10.11
CA THR A 360 17.15 11.25 -9.86
C THR A 360 17.56 11.97 -11.16
N PRO A 361 18.21 11.33 -12.13
CA PRO A 361 18.55 11.99 -13.39
C PRO A 361 17.31 12.37 -14.22
N VAL A 362 16.21 11.60 -14.15
CA VAL A 362 14.95 11.96 -14.82
C VAL A 362 14.38 13.24 -14.24
N ALA A 363 14.23 13.36 -12.92
CA ALA A 363 13.74 14.56 -12.26
C ALA A 363 14.64 15.79 -12.55
N LYS A 364 15.96 15.60 -12.48
CA LYS A 364 16.95 16.65 -12.77
C LYS A 364 16.82 17.20 -14.19
N LYS A 365 16.56 16.36 -15.18
CA LYS A 365 16.33 16.78 -16.58
C LYS A 365 15.23 17.82 -16.71
N TYR A 366 14.19 17.71 -15.88
CA TYR A 366 13.00 18.59 -15.91
C TYR A 366 13.01 19.69 -14.85
N GLY A 367 14.11 19.84 -14.11
CA GLY A 367 14.19 20.82 -13.01
C GLY A 367 13.27 20.53 -11.85
N VAL A 368 12.91 19.25 -11.64
CA VAL A 368 12.04 18.79 -10.54
C VAL A 368 12.88 18.46 -9.32
N GLU A 369 12.51 19.00 -8.15
CA GLU A 369 13.04 18.59 -6.86
C GLU A 369 12.55 17.16 -6.56
N LEU A 370 13.47 16.18 -6.51
CA LEU A 370 13.14 14.82 -6.12
C LEU A 370 13.40 14.65 -4.62
N ARG A 371 12.35 14.40 -3.84
CA ARG A 371 12.45 14.05 -2.42
C ARG A 371 12.42 12.53 -2.27
N ARG A 372 13.32 11.99 -1.44
CA ARG A 372 13.32 10.57 -1.06
C ARG A 372 12.84 10.43 0.37
N THR A 373 11.97 9.45 0.61
CA THR A 373 11.41 9.14 1.93
C THR A 373 11.70 7.69 2.32
N LEU A 374 11.46 7.34 3.57
CA LEU A 374 11.40 5.94 3.97
C LEU A 374 10.29 5.21 3.19
N THR A 375 10.36 3.88 3.17
CA THR A 375 9.35 3.01 2.54
C THR A 375 8.00 3.16 3.24
N GLY A 376 6.96 3.33 2.45
CA GLY A 376 5.58 3.52 2.87
C GLY A 376 5.01 4.85 2.41
N PHE A 377 3.90 4.78 1.70
CA PHE A 377 3.30 5.96 1.04
C PHE A 377 2.88 7.05 2.03
N LYS A 378 2.69 6.72 3.31
CA LYS A 378 2.45 7.70 4.37
C LYS A 378 3.54 8.79 4.45
N PHE A 379 4.78 8.44 4.17
CA PHE A 379 5.87 9.42 4.14
C PHE A 379 5.81 10.30 2.88
N ILE A 380 5.29 9.78 1.76
CA ILE A 380 4.97 10.59 0.58
C ILE A 380 3.80 11.53 0.90
N GLY A 381 2.73 11.01 1.51
CA GLY A 381 1.60 11.79 1.98
C GLY A 381 2.00 12.91 2.96
N GLU A 382 2.95 12.65 3.85
CA GLU A 382 3.53 13.65 4.76
C GLU A 382 4.23 14.79 4.00
N GLN A 383 4.95 14.49 2.90
CA GLN A 383 5.57 15.53 2.08
C GLN A 383 4.52 16.42 1.39
N ILE A 384 3.40 15.83 0.95
CA ILE A 384 2.27 16.60 0.43
C ILE A 384 1.69 17.50 1.53
N GLY A 385 1.50 16.97 2.73
CA GLY A 385 1.02 17.73 3.88
C GLY A 385 1.94 18.92 4.26
N LYS A 386 3.27 18.73 4.19
CA LYS A 386 4.24 19.81 4.41
C LYS A 386 4.08 20.92 3.37
N LEU A 387 3.96 20.57 2.09
CA LEU A 387 3.73 21.54 1.02
C LEU A 387 2.37 22.25 1.17
N GLU A 388 1.33 21.53 1.61
CA GLU A 388 0.01 22.13 1.89
C GLU A 388 0.07 23.14 3.05
N ALA A 389 0.79 22.82 4.13
CA ALA A 389 1.01 23.74 5.25
C ALA A 389 1.77 25.01 4.86
N GLU A 390 2.61 24.93 3.83
CA GLU A 390 3.31 26.07 3.22
C GLU A 390 2.42 26.85 2.22
N GLY A 391 1.18 26.40 1.97
CA GLY A 391 0.31 26.95 0.93
C GLY A 391 0.79 26.62 -0.50
N ARG A 392 1.61 25.59 -0.66
CA ARG A 392 2.30 25.21 -1.90
C ARG A 392 2.05 23.75 -2.31
N ALA A 393 0.85 23.23 -2.03
CA ALA A 393 0.48 21.88 -2.46
C ALA A 393 0.55 21.69 -3.99
N ASP A 394 0.41 22.79 -4.75
CA ASP A 394 0.56 22.86 -6.20
C ASP A 394 1.93 22.39 -6.71
N ARG A 395 2.98 22.51 -5.90
CA ARG A 395 4.34 22.05 -6.25
C ARG A 395 4.43 20.53 -6.38
N TYR A 396 3.60 19.78 -5.66
CA TYR A 396 3.59 18.33 -5.76
C TYR A 396 2.99 17.88 -7.08
N ILE A 397 3.80 17.30 -7.94
CA ILE A 397 3.37 16.86 -9.27
C ILE A 397 3.14 15.36 -9.36
N PHE A 398 3.94 14.55 -8.63
CA PHE A 398 3.86 13.09 -8.68
C PHE A 398 4.64 12.44 -7.53
N GLY A 399 4.15 11.30 -7.06
CA GLY A 399 4.87 10.39 -6.17
C GLY A 399 4.61 8.94 -6.51
N PHE A 400 5.62 8.09 -6.27
CA PHE A 400 5.52 6.65 -6.54
C PHE A 400 6.40 5.80 -5.63
N GLU A 401 5.98 4.55 -5.46
CA GLU A 401 6.76 3.48 -4.84
C GLU A 401 7.01 2.36 -5.85
N GLU A 402 8.12 1.63 -5.68
CA GLU A 402 8.46 0.45 -6.47
C GLU A 402 7.37 -0.63 -6.41
N SER A 403 6.58 -0.61 -5.35
CA SER A 403 5.49 -1.56 -5.08
C SER A 403 4.16 -1.15 -5.73
N TYR A 404 4.21 -0.56 -6.92
CA TYR A 404 3.05 -0.25 -7.78
C TYR A 404 2.06 0.78 -7.20
N GLY A 405 2.52 1.60 -6.27
CA GLY A 405 1.77 2.71 -5.70
C GLY A 405 2.11 4.03 -6.37
N TYR A 406 1.11 4.78 -6.82
CA TYR A 406 1.29 6.05 -7.53
C TYR A 406 0.26 7.07 -7.06
N LEU A 407 0.62 8.35 -7.14
CA LEU A 407 -0.30 9.46 -6.89
C LEU A 407 0.18 10.71 -7.60
N SER A 408 -0.70 11.37 -8.35
CA SER A 408 -0.54 12.76 -8.77
C SER A 408 -1.56 13.66 -8.08
N GLY A 409 -1.17 14.90 -7.80
CA GLY A 409 -2.03 15.86 -7.10
C GLY A 409 -2.19 15.58 -5.60
N ALA A 410 -2.98 16.42 -4.96
CA ALA A 410 -3.08 16.47 -3.51
C ALA A 410 -4.50 16.19 -2.99
N HIS A 411 -5.35 15.53 -3.79
CA HIS A 411 -6.73 15.24 -3.45
C HIS A 411 -6.85 14.18 -2.35
N VAL A 412 -5.95 13.21 -2.33
CA VAL A 412 -5.79 12.17 -1.28
C VAL A 412 -4.35 12.17 -0.73
N ARG A 413 -4.07 11.32 0.27
CA ARG A 413 -2.76 11.23 0.94
C ARG A 413 -2.21 9.81 1.01
N ASP A 414 -2.76 8.92 0.22
CA ASP A 414 -2.26 7.55 0.04
C ASP A 414 -2.19 7.22 -1.45
N LYS A 415 -1.62 6.08 -1.80
CA LYS A 415 -1.61 5.53 -3.14
C LYS A 415 -3.03 5.47 -3.69
N ASP A 416 -3.19 5.77 -4.95
CA ASP A 416 -4.49 5.79 -5.60
C ASP A 416 -4.43 5.07 -6.95
N ALA A 417 -4.96 3.84 -6.99
CA ALA A 417 -4.99 3.06 -8.23
C ALA A 417 -6.00 3.62 -9.25
N VAL A 418 -7.00 4.38 -8.81
CA VAL A 418 -7.92 5.07 -9.73
C VAL A 418 -7.17 6.21 -10.43
N ASN A 419 -6.39 7.00 -9.68
CA ASN A 419 -5.49 8.01 -10.25
C ASN A 419 -4.38 7.40 -11.12
N ALA A 420 -3.80 6.27 -10.70
CA ALA A 420 -2.82 5.55 -11.53
C ALA A 420 -3.44 5.08 -12.86
N THR A 421 -4.67 4.57 -12.85
CA THR A 421 -5.41 4.20 -14.07
C THR A 421 -5.55 5.39 -15.02
N LEU A 422 -5.92 6.58 -14.51
CA LEU A 422 -5.97 7.81 -15.29
C LEU A 422 -4.63 8.07 -16.00
N LEU A 423 -3.55 8.13 -15.21
CA LEU A 423 -2.22 8.51 -15.72
C LEU A 423 -1.67 7.49 -16.73
N VAL A 424 -1.89 6.19 -16.47
CA VAL A 424 -1.45 5.12 -17.38
C VAL A 424 -2.21 5.19 -18.71
N CYS A 425 -3.54 5.41 -18.68
CA CYS A 425 -4.32 5.58 -19.89
C CYS A 425 -3.90 6.82 -20.68
N GLU A 426 -3.69 7.96 -20.02
CA GLU A 426 -3.21 9.17 -20.71
C GLU A 426 -1.82 8.98 -21.33
N ALA A 427 -0.87 8.40 -20.56
CA ALA A 427 0.47 8.14 -21.06
C ALA A 427 0.43 7.17 -22.27
N ALA A 428 -0.33 6.08 -22.18
CA ALA A 428 -0.44 5.11 -23.26
C ALA A 428 -1.03 5.74 -24.53
N ALA A 429 -2.10 6.53 -24.42
CA ALA A 429 -2.70 7.24 -25.55
C ALA A 429 -1.73 8.25 -26.18
N TRP A 430 -1.02 9.01 -25.34
CA TRP A 430 -0.07 10.01 -25.78
C TRP A 430 1.12 9.38 -26.56
N TYR A 431 1.66 8.24 -26.08
CA TYR A 431 2.71 7.51 -26.79
C TYR A 431 2.18 6.85 -28.08
N ALA A 432 0.96 6.29 -28.04
CA ALA A 432 0.33 5.66 -29.21
C ALA A 432 0.13 6.64 -30.37
N GLN A 433 -0.20 7.90 -30.12
CA GLN A 433 -0.28 8.95 -31.15
C GLN A 433 1.05 9.25 -31.82
N GLN A 434 2.16 8.90 -31.20
CA GLN A 434 3.50 9.02 -31.75
C GLN A 434 3.99 7.72 -32.39
N GLY A 435 3.12 6.69 -32.50
CA GLY A 435 3.47 5.36 -33.00
C GLY A 435 4.38 4.59 -32.02
N LYS A 436 4.32 4.89 -30.72
CA LYS A 436 5.14 4.30 -29.67
C LYS A 436 4.28 3.59 -28.63
N THR A 437 4.90 2.67 -27.92
CA THR A 437 4.33 1.96 -26.78
C THR A 437 4.94 2.47 -25.45
N LEU A 438 4.40 2.03 -24.32
CA LEU A 438 5.02 2.27 -23.01
C LEU A 438 6.38 1.54 -22.86
N LEU A 439 6.61 0.45 -23.62
CA LEU A 439 7.92 -0.20 -23.67
C LEU A 439 8.94 0.65 -24.42
N ASP A 440 8.53 1.32 -25.50
CA ASP A 440 9.41 2.27 -26.19
C ASP A 440 9.74 3.48 -25.30
N ALA A 441 8.80 3.88 -24.43
CA ALA A 441 9.01 4.97 -23.48
C ALA A 441 10.12 4.62 -22.47
N ILE A 442 10.03 3.47 -21.82
CA ILE A 442 11.04 3.06 -20.84
C ILE A 442 12.40 2.77 -21.50
N GLU A 443 12.38 2.18 -22.70
CA GLU A 443 13.61 1.93 -23.46
C GLU A 443 14.32 3.23 -23.85
N ALA A 444 13.55 4.28 -24.19
CA ALA A 444 14.12 5.59 -24.46
C ALA A 444 14.79 6.20 -23.21
N LEU A 445 14.19 6.02 -22.04
CA LEU A 445 14.77 6.46 -20.77
C LEU A 445 16.04 5.66 -20.43
N TYR A 446 16.03 4.34 -20.64
CA TYR A 446 17.22 3.51 -20.45
C TYR A 446 18.38 3.92 -21.37
N LYS A 447 18.11 4.23 -22.64
CA LYS A 447 19.12 4.72 -23.58
C LYS A 447 19.69 6.09 -23.20
N GLU A 448 18.87 6.94 -22.57
CA GLU A 448 19.29 8.28 -22.15
C GLU A 448 20.09 8.27 -20.85
N PHE A 449 19.69 7.44 -19.87
CA PHE A 449 20.21 7.50 -18.50
C PHE A 449 20.99 6.27 -18.04
N GLY A 450 21.04 5.21 -18.86
CA GLY A 450 21.59 3.90 -18.50
C GLY A 450 20.51 2.91 -18.07
N TYR A 451 20.86 1.62 -18.10
CA TYR A 451 19.94 0.54 -17.73
C TYR A 451 19.99 0.30 -16.23
N PHE A 452 18.94 0.70 -15.54
CA PHE A 452 18.75 0.44 -14.12
C PHE A 452 17.88 -0.82 -13.94
N ARG A 453 18.41 -1.81 -13.23
CA ARG A 453 17.69 -3.02 -12.83
C ARG A 453 17.53 -3.06 -11.32
N ASN A 454 16.29 -3.21 -10.90
CA ASN A 454 15.96 -3.33 -9.48
C ASN A 454 15.42 -4.74 -9.22
N ALA A 455 15.83 -5.34 -8.11
CA ALA A 455 15.28 -6.60 -7.64
C ALA A 455 15.09 -6.60 -6.13
N LEU A 456 14.23 -7.49 -5.66
CA LEU A 456 13.95 -7.71 -4.25
C LEU A 456 14.22 -9.16 -3.89
N CYS A 457 15.15 -9.37 -2.95
CA CYS A 457 15.38 -10.66 -2.31
C CYS A 457 14.72 -10.67 -0.94
N SER A 458 14.01 -11.75 -0.61
CA SER A 458 13.35 -11.91 0.69
C SER A 458 13.86 -13.17 1.37
N PHE A 459 14.32 -13.05 2.62
CA PHE A 459 14.87 -14.13 3.42
C PHE A 459 14.05 -14.28 4.70
N ALA A 460 13.42 -15.43 4.88
CA ALA A 460 12.68 -15.78 6.09
C ALA A 460 13.55 -16.64 7.01
N PHE A 461 13.43 -16.43 8.31
CA PHE A 461 14.12 -17.19 9.35
C PHE A 461 13.06 -17.92 10.18
N GLU A 462 13.19 -19.24 10.33
CA GLU A 462 12.18 -20.05 10.99
C GLU A 462 12.29 -20.03 12.51
N GLY A 463 11.15 -20.16 13.17
CA GLY A 463 11.02 -20.37 14.61
C GLY A 463 11.27 -19.12 15.47
N GLU A 464 11.19 -19.31 16.79
CA GLU A 464 11.40 -18.25 17.79
C GLU A 464 12.83 -17.67 17.74
N SER A 465 13.82 -18.49 17.39
CA SER A 465 15.20 -18.07 17.15
C SER A 465 15.37 -17.18 15.92
N GLY A 466 14.42 -17.20 14.98
CA GLY A 466 14.48 -16.42 13.73
C GLY A 466 14.57 -14.92 13.96
N MET A 467 13.81 -14.37 14.91
CA MET A 467 13.90 -12.96 15.29
C MET A 467 15.29 -12.59 15.85
N HIS A 468 15.86 -13.43 16.72
CA HIS A 468 17.19 -13.22 17.24
C HIS A 468 18.27 -13.31 16.15
N THR A 469 18.14 -14.27 15.24
CA THR A 469 19.04 -14.42 14.09
C THR A 469 19.02 -13.15 13.23
N MET A 470 17.82 -12.66 12.88
CA MET A 470 17.65 -11.43 12.12
C MET A 470 18.26 -10.21 12.80
N GLN A 471 18.04 -10.04 14.11
CA GLN A 471 18.60 -8.94 14.89
C GLN A 471 20.14 -9.01 14.96
N ASN A 472 20.69 -10.20 15.14
CA ASN A 472 22.13 -10.42 15.17
C ASN A 472 22.79 -10.14 13.82
N LEU A 473 22.15 -10.55 12.70
CA LEU A 473 22.59 -10.22 11.34
C LEU A 473 22.67 -8.70 11.14
N MET A 474 21.61 -7.97 11.48
CA MET A 474 21.61 -6.51 11.38
C MET A 474 22.68 -5.85 12.24
N LYS A 475 22.85 -6.32 13.47
CA LYS A 475 23.91 -5.83 14.38
C LYS A 475 25.30 -6.09 13.82
N ASN A 476 25.53 -7.27 13.25
CA ASN A 476 26.81 -7.62 12.64
C ASN A 476 27.12 -6.77 11.41
N LEU A 477 26.14 -6.57 10.51
CA LEU A 477 26.28 -5.74 9.32
C LEU A 477 26.59 -4.27 9.66
N ARG A 478 26.01 -3.74 10.76
CA ARG A 478 26.35 -2.41 11.28
C ARG A 478 27.76 -2.31 11.81
N ALA A 479 28.18 -3.31 12.58
CA ALA A 479 29.51 -3.32 13.21
C ALA A 479 30.64 -3.56 12.20
N ASN A 480 30.36 -4.32 11.14
CA ASN A 480 31.34 -4.80 10.16
C ASN A 480 30.85 -4.47 8.74
N THR A 481 30.92 -3.19 8.36
CA THR A 481 30.62 -2.77 6.99
C THR A 481 31.51 -3.53 5.99
N PRO A 482 30.95 -4.28 5.03
CA PRO A 482 31.74 -4.97 4.02
C PRO A 482 32.61 -3.99 3.21
N ALA A 483 33.86 -4.35 2.94
CA ALA A 483 34.71 -3.56 2.06
C ALA A 483 34.32 -3.73 0.58
N GLU A 484 33.68 -4.88 0.27
CA GLU A 484 33.30 -5.29 -1.08
C GLU A 484 32.03 -6.14 -1.03
N ILE A 485 31.13 -5.97 -2.00
CA ILE A 485 29.92 -6.79 -2.20
C ILE A 485 29.87 -7.19 -3.68
N ALA A 486 29.75 -8.48 -3.97
CA ALA A 486 29.70 -9.02 -5.35
C ALA A 486 30.88 -8.60 -6.25
N GLY A 487 32.08 -8.40 -5.71
CA GLY A 487 33.25 -7.92 -6.45
C GLY A 487 33.29 -6.41 -6.66
N TYR A 488 32.30 -5.66 -6.15
CA TYR A 488 32.26 -4.20 -6.21
C TYR A 488 32.65 -3.60 -4.87
N LYS A 489 33.61 -2.67 -4.90
CA LYS A 489 34.03 -1.93 -3.72
C LYS A 489 32.84 -1.17 -3.10
N VAL A 490 32.70 -1.20 -1.80
CA VAL A 490 31.76 -0.34 -1.06
C VAL A 490 32.37 1.06 -0.93
N ASP A 491 31.80 2.02 -1.62
CA ASP A 491 32.25 3.41 -1.62
C ASP A 491 31.73 4.18 -0.40
N SER A 492 30.52 3.88 0.05
CA SER A 492 29.93 4.42 1.28
C SER A 492 28.80 3.53 1.81
N ALA A 493 28.52 3.67 3.10
CA ALA A 493 27.40 3.03 3.77
C ALA A 493 26.60 4.07 4.53
N VAL A 494 25.26 3.92 4.51
CA VAL A 494 24.32 4.77 5.28
C VAL A 494 23.54 3.88 6.23
N ASP A 495 23.56 4.25 7.51
CA ASP A 495 22.68 3.65 8.52
C ASP A 495 21.54 4.62 8.84
N TYR A 496 20.32 4.23 8.48
CA TYR A 496 19.13 5.04 8.74
C TYR A 496 18.67 5.01 10.21
N ASP A 497 19.29 4.21 11.06
CA ASP A 497 19.05 4.22 12.51
C ASP A 497 19.88 5.31 13.23
N THR A 498 20.28 6.33 12.51
CA THR A 498 21.01 7.50 12.99
C THR A 498 20.33 8.80 12.61
N ASP A 499 20.68 9.91 13.28
CA ASP A 499 20.11 11.24 13.02
C ASP A 499 20.70 11.94 11.78
N GLY A 500 21.71 11.34 11.12
CA GLY A 500 22.49 11.97 10.05
C GLY A 500 21.80 12.00 8.67
N THR A 501 20.69 11.28 8.49
CA THR A 501 20.06 11.11 7.17
C THR A 501 19.04 12.18 6.82
N GLY A 502 18.58 12.96 7.79
CA GLY A 502 17.46 13.91 7.61
C GLY A 502 16.08 13.25 7.49
N LEU A 503 16.02 11.91 7.58
CA LEU A 503 14.79 11.12 7.61
C LEU A 503 14.53 10.59 9.03
N PRO A 504 13.30 10.17 9.36
CA PRO A 504 13.03 9.48 10.61
C PRO A 504 13.94 8.25 10.76
N ARG A 505 14.31 7.91 12.00
CA ARG A 505 15.11 6.71 12.25
C ARG A 505 14.39 5.45 11.78
N ALA A 506 15.13 4.58 11.10
CA ALA A 506 14.63 3.31 10.59
C ALA A 506 15.73 2.25 10.59
N ASN A 507 15.36 1.02 10.90
CA ASN A 507 16.29 -0.11 10.87
C ASN A 507 16.58 -0.52 9.42
N VAL A 508 17.38 0.29 8.71
CA VAL A 508 17.77 0.09 7.31
C VAL A 508 19.25 0.39 7.15
N LEU A 509 19.94 -0.45 6.40
CA LEU A 509 21.33 -0.22 5.97
C LEU A 509 21.37 -0.09 4.46
N GLU A 510 22.12 0.87 3.95
CA GLU A 510 22.32 1.10 2.51
C GLU A 510 23.82 1.10 2.19
N TYR A 511 24.20 0.34 1.17
CA TYR A 511 25.57 0.27 0.66
C TYR A 511 25.60 0.80 -0.77
N HIS A 512 26.35 1.88 -0.98
CA HIS A 512 26.68 2.39 -2.31
C HIS A 512 27.94 1.70 -2.80
N LEU A 513 27.86 1.15 -4.00
CA LEU A 513 28.93 0.34 -4.59
C LEU A 513 29.53 1.04 -5.80
N ALA A 514 30.80 0.77 -6.07
CA ALA A 514 31.48 1.21 -7.27
C ALA A 514 30.66 0.86 -8.53
N GLY A 515 30.62 1.76 -9.51
CA GLY A 515 29.79 1.59 -10.70
C GLY A 515 28.35 2.08 -10.56
N GLY A 516 28.00 2.70 -9.42
CA GLY A 516 26.66 3.26 -9.17
C GLY A 516 25.63 2.22 -8.74
N HIS A 517 26.08 1.02 -8.36
CA HIS A 517 25.20 -0.03 -7.85
C HIS A 517 24.85 0.23 -6.37
N LYS A 518 23.76 -0.37 -5.90
CA LYS A 518 23.28 -0.20 -4.54
C LYS A 518 22.66 -1.48 -3.98
N LEU A 519 22.86 -1.71 -2.69
CA LEU A 519 22.21 -2.78 -1.94
C LEU A 519 21.68 -2.21 -0.63
N MET A 520 20.40 -2.47 -0.32
CA MET A 520 19.77 -2.04 0.92
C MET A 520 19.23 -3.23 1.68
N VAL A 521 19.50 -3.27 2.99
CA VAL A 521 19.05 -4.33 3.90
C VAL A 521 18.02 -3.76 4.85
N ARG A 522 16.81 -4.35 4.85
CA ARG A 522 15.70 -3.93 5.70
C ARG A 522 15.03 -5.14 6.36
N PRO A 523 15.13 -5.30 7.68
CA PRO A 523 14.38 -6.31 8.40
C PRO A 523 12.90 -5.92 8.51
N SER A 524 12.02 -6.92 8.59
CA SER A 524 10.62 -6.71 8.96
C SER A 524 10.51 -6.37 10.45
N GLY A 525 9.62 -5.47 10.81
CA GLY A 525 9.30 -5.15 12.21
C GLY A 525 8.46 -6.23 12.89
N THR A 526 7.68 -7.01 12.12
CA THR A 526 6.65 -7.91 12.65
C THR A 526 6.91 -9.39 12.37
N GLU A 527 7.76 -9.70 11.40
CA GLU A 527 8.05 -11.08 10.97
C GLU A 527 9.57 -11.33 10.98
N PRO A 528 10.04 -12.54 11.24
CA PRO A 528 11.46 -12.88 11.15
C PRO A 528 11.88 -12.98 9.67
N LYS A 529 11.97 -11.83 9.02
CA LYS A 529 12.20 -11.70 7.57
C LYS A 529 13.06 -10.48 7.27
N ILE A 530 14.08 -10.66 6.43
CA ILE A 530 14.88 -9.56 5.87
C ILE A 530 14.56 -9.41 4.38
N LYS A 531 14.33 -8.20 3.96
CA LYS A 531 14.23 -7.79 2.56
C LYS A 531 15.54 -7.10 2.16
N ILE A 532 16.10 -7.50 1.03
CA ILE A 532 17.27 -6.88 0.41
C ILE A 532 16.85 -6.33 -0.94
N TYR A 533 16.94 -5.01 -1.08
CA TYR A 533 16.67 -4.31 -2.33
C TYR A 533 17.98 -4.13 -3.07
N LEU A 534 18.00 -4.51 -4.34
CA LEU A 534 19.14 -4.43 -5.24
C LEU A 534 18.89 -3.38 -6.31
N SER A 535 19.89 -2.58 -6.61
CA SER A 535 19.89 -1.64 -7.72
C SER A 535 21.20 -1.80 -8.49
N ALA A 536 21.10 -2.30 -9.71
CA ALA A 536 22.21 -2.49 -10.64
C ALA A 536 22.12 -1.48 -11.78
N VAL A 537 23.24 -0.95 -12.22
CA VAL A 537 23.34 -0.04 -13.35
C VAL A 537 24.26 -0.66 -14.41
N GLY A 538 23.89 -0.55 -15.69
CA GLY A 538 24.69 -1.08 -16.78
C GLY A 538 24.56 -0.24 -18.06
N GLU A 539 25.50 -0.41 -18.98
CA GLU A 539 25.47 0.22 -20.31
C GLU A 539 24.49 -0.49 -21.27
N SER A 540 24.02 -1.67 -20.87
CA SER A 540 23.01 -2.46 -21.59
C SER A 540 22.15 -3.24 -20.61
N GLU A 541 21.00 -3.71 -21.08
CA GLU A 541 20.11 -4.58 -20.32
C GLU A 541 20.84 -5.81 -19.76
N ALA A 542 21.55 -6.53 -20.62
CA ALA A 542 22.31 -7.72 -20.25
C ALA A 542 23.41 -7.44 -19.22
N ALA A 543 24.07 -6.28 -19.30
CA ALA A 543 25.10 -5.88 -18.34
C ALA A 543 24.46 -5.59 -16.96
N ALA A 544 23.34 -4.85 -16.92
CA ALA A 544 22.64 -4.57 -15.68
C ALA A 544 22.05 -5.84 -15.04
N ASP A 545 21.52 -6.76 -15.84
CA ASP A 545 21.01 -8.05 -15.38
C ASP A 545 22.12 -8.94 -14.80
N ALA A 546 23.30 -8.96 -15.42
CA ALA A 546 24.45 -9.71 -14.88
C ALA A 546 24.90 -9.16 -13.52
N VAL A 547 24.97 -7.84 -13.37
CA VAL A 547 25.28 -7.20 -12.08
C VAL A 547 24.21 -7.55 -11.04
N ASN A 548 22.93 -7.46 -11.42
CA ASN A 548 21.84 -7.74 -10.51
C ASN A 548 21.85 -9.20 -10.01
N ALA A 549 22.18 -10.15 -10.89
CA ALA A 549 22.36 -11.56 -10.52
C ALA A 549 23.53 -11.74 -9.53
N ALA A 550 24.66 -11.10 -9.76
CA ALA A 550 25.81 -11.15 -8.84
C ALA A 550 25.48 -10.53 -7.47
N LEU A 551 24.75 -9.41 -7.44
CA LEU A 551 24.26 -8.80 -6.20
C LEU A 551 23.28 -9.72 -5.46
N ALA A 552 22.41 -10.44 -6.16
CA ALA A 552 21.46 -11.40 -5.55
C ALA A 552 22.20 -12.60 -4.91
N GLU A 553 23.24 -13.12 -5.56
CA GLU A 553 24.09 -14.17 -4.99
C GLU A 553 24.82 -13.68 -3.72
N ALA A 554 25.38 -12.46 -3.78
CA ALA A 554 26.05 -11.85 -2.62
C ALA A 554 25.04 -11.62 -1.46
N ALA A 555 23.84 -11.12 -1.76
CA ALA A 555 22.79 -10.96 -0.77
C ALA A 555 22.42 -12.28 -0.10
N ALA A 556 22.30 -13.37 -0.87
CA ALA A 556 22.06 -14.70 -0.32
C ALA A 556 23.23 -15.20 0.56
N ALA A 557 24.47 -14.89 0.17
CA ALA A 557 25.64 -15.22 0.98
C ALA A 557 25.68 -14.44 2.30
N MET A 558 25.33 -13.14 2.30
CA MET A 558 25.26 -12.29 3.50
C MET A 558 24.20 -12.78 4.50
N MET A 559 23.16 -13.48 4.06
CA MET A 559 22.07 -14.00 4.90
C MET A 559 22.31 -15.43 5.41
N LYS A 560 23.40 -16.09 5.01
CA LYS A 560 23.79 -17.37 5.58
C LYS A 560 24.42 -17.13 6.96
N VAL A 561 23.82 -17.73 7.98
CA VAL A 561 24.27 -17.70 9.38
C VAL A 561 25.28 -18.81 9.63
#